data_d6ecc91712aa68440aad15830a1a5dd0
#
_entry.id   d6ecc91712aa68440aad15830a1a5dd0
#
_cell.length_a   1.000
_cell.length_b   1.000
_cell.length_c   1.000
_cell.angle_alpha   90.00
_cell.angle_beta   90.00
_cell.angle_gamma   90.00
#
_symmetry.space_group_name_H-M   'P 1'
#
loop_
_entity.id
_entity.type
_entity.pdbx_description
1 polymer ?
#
loop_
_entity_poly.entity_id
_entity_poly.type
_entity_poly.pdbx_seq_one_letter_code
_entity_poly.pdbx_strand_id
1 'polypeptide(L)'
;MNHAAQHPDTHASSRFEPQGGGASLTRDCARGQQGLTRRSFSTYLATAAAGTLGLACTACGAEDASSDAAHLVTSAVPGDIAAPGTGDAPAYSGDTRITFCAVGDNLANERTLEIAEMWGGAGSGDGVYDFSPLYREIAPIVSGFDIAFVNQETVLGGNTDWDWSGYPSYNTPDSMAQALVDAGFDVVSSNTNHTYDYWTGPIEHMQQLWKGYPDIAFIGSYTDEEDRAQVRVVERKGAKVAFLSYSYGQNGYDQADLPNDYYAVPWDSAAFAQDYARARAAADAVVVYMHGGEEYTSVPNDWQREVAQTCADAGVDLVIGSHAHVIQSFEQVPRADGSSTMPCVYGMGDFVSSYTDYPETVLSGMFSCDIVISASGTVSIENLAWTPLVEYWTYSADGTPDDYVRLVSTMSAEEAAGDYLLSSLGSDALAWMQEHTAEVVGNSGITIKG
;
A
#
# COMPACT_ATOMS: atom_id res chain seq x y z
N MET A 1 3.71 -56.45 51.17
CA MET A 1 3.87 -57.64 50.33
C MET A 1 3.99 -57.09 48.89
N ASN A 2 5.21 -56.81 48.46
CA ASN A 2 6.11 -57.58 47.57
C ASN A 2 5.44 -57.94 46.24
N HIS A 3 5.90 -57.64 45.06
CA HIS A 3 7.22 -57.54 44.39
C HIS A 3 6.99 -56.72 43.11
N ALA A 4 7.72 -55.75 42.64
CA ALA A 4 9.10 -55.72 42.13
C ALA A 4 9.37 -56.63 40.88
N ALA A 5 9.87 -55.94 39.81
CA ALA A 5 10.92 -56.34 38.84
C ALA A 5 10.42 -56.27 37.39
N GLN A 6 10.99 -55.51 36.51
CA GLN A 6 12.29 -55.38 35.86
C GLN A 6 12.12 -55.44 34.33
N HIS A 7 12.74 -54.46 33.64
CA HIS A 7 13.05 -54.42 32.19
C HIS A 7 13.92 -55.61 31.73
N PRO A 8 14.04 -55.89 30.42
CA PRO A 8 15.12 -55.24 29.69
C PRO A 8 14.87 -54.89 28.20
N ASP A 9 15.78 -54.04 27.73
CA ASP A 9 16.10 -53.62 26.38
C ASP A 9 16.27 -54.74 25.35
N THR A 10 16.09 -54.42 24.04
CA THR A 10 17.14 -54.56 23.02
C THR A 10 16.65 -54.16 21.62
N HIS A 11 17.40 -53.24 21.00
CA HIS A 11 17.77 -53.04 19.58
C HIS A 11 17.16 -53.93 18.48
N ALA A 12 16.73 -53.27 17.35
CA ALA A 12 17.33 -53.54 16.03
C ALA A 12 16.87 -52.56 14.95
N SER A 13 17.85 -51.95 14.35
CA SER A 13 17.82 -51.16 13.13
C SER A 13 17.48 -52.01 11.89
N SER A 14 16.69 -51.52 10.95
CA SER A 14 16.84 -51.93 9.56
C SER A 14 16.55 -50.75 8.61
N ARG A 15 17.60 -50.38 7.87
CA ARG A 15 17.60 -49.54 6.70
C ARG A 15 16.81 -50.21 5.59
N PHE A 16 16.02 -49.41 4.84
CA PHE A 16 15.61 -49.78 3.49
C PHE A 16 15.96 -48.60 2.54
N GLU A 17 16.86 -48.86 1.61
CA GLU A 17 17.07 -48.05 0.41
C GLU A 17 16.06 -48.44 -0.66
N PRO A 18 15.57 -47.49 -1.49
CA PRO A 18 14.89 -47.84 -2.72
C PRO A 18 15.82 -47.69 -3.93
N GLN A 19 15.86 -48.74 -4.74
CA GLN A 19 16.36 -48.68 -6.11
C GLN A 19 15.33 -48.10 -7.06
N GLY A 20 15.65 -47.18 -7.80
CA GLY A 20 15.87 -46.74 -9.12
C GLY A 20 14.76 -46.94 -10.16
N GLY A 21 14.53 -45.88 -10.93
CA GLY A 21 14.00 -45.95 -12.29
C GLY A 21 13.14 -44.76 -12.74
N GLY A 22 13.78 -43.76 -13.35
CA GLY A 22 13.32 -43.31 -14.65
C GLY A 22 12.71 -41.91 -14.81
N ALA A 23 13.50 -41.04 -15.42
CA ALA A 23 13.16 -39.93 -16.32
C ALA A 23 12.59 -38.63 -15.68
N SER A 24 13.42 -37.67 -15.37
CA SER A 24 13.83 -36.49 -16.15
C SER A 24 12.70 -35.67 -16.79
N LEU A 25 12.33 -34.62 -16.07
CA LEU A 25 11.97 -33.28 -16.59
C LEU A 25 11.76 -32.32 -15.41
N THR A 26 12.82 -32.00 -14.69
CA THR A 26 12.84 -30.86 -13.75
C THR A 26 14.27 -30.32 -13.68
N ARG A 27 14.59 -29.45 -14.61
CA ARG A 27 15.72 -28.54 -14.54
C ARG A 27 15.38 -27.40 -15.48
N ASP A 28 14.93 -26.27 -14.88
CA ASP A 28 15.28 -24.93 -15.31
C ASP A 28 14.59 -23.79 -14.50
N CYS A 29 14.15 -24.04 -13.28
CA CYS A 29 13.67 -22.94 -12.41
C CYS A 29 14.59 -22.60 -11.22
N ALA A 30 15.82 -23.12 -11.19
CA ALA A 30 16.74 -22.87 -10.07
C ALA A 30 17.98 -22.10 -10.52
N ARG A 31 17.80 -20.91 -11.11
CA ARG A 31 18.87 -19.92 -11.35
C ARG A 31 18.35 -18.48 -11.20
N GLY A 32 17.96 -18.10 -10.03
CA GLY A 32 17.59 -16.74 -9.71
C GLY A 32 17.62 -16.41 -8.22
N GLN A 33 17.72 -17.42 -7.39
CA GLN A 33 17.84 -17.19 -5.95
C GLN A 33 19.30 -17.35 -5.50
N GLN A 34 20.12 -16.33 -5.73
CA GLN A 34 21.30 -16.12 -4.87
C GLN A 34 20.91 -14.99 -3.92
N GLY A 35 20.45 -15.42 -2.76
CA GLY A 35 19.99 -14.58 -1.70
C GLY A 35 21.03 -13.54 -1.28
N LEU A 36 20.59 -12.32 -1.19
CA LEU A 36 21.21 -11.29 -0.37
C LEU A 36 21.00 -11.70 1.09
N THR A 37 22.03 -12.22 1.73
CA THR A 37 21.98 -12.56 3.15
C THR A 37 21.95 -11.27 3.97
N ARG A 38 21.37 -11.30 5.17
CA ARG A 38 21.32 -10.22 6.19
C ARG A 38 22.60 -9.37 6.35
N ARG A 39 23.74 -9.82 5.88
CA ARG A 39 25.01 -9.09 5.91
C ARG A 39 25.17 -8.05 4.81
N SER A 40 24.38 -8.09 3.75
CA SER A 40 24.44 -7.12 2.65
C SER A 40 23.66 -5.84 2.96
N PHE A 41 22.61 -5.91 3.77
CA PHE A 41 21.83 -4.75 4.19
C PHE A 41 22.58 -3.79 5.12
N SER A 42 23.43 -4.31 6.02
CA SER A 42 24.25 -3.48 6.93
C SER A 42 25.35 -2.69 6.24
N THR A 43 25.68 -2.98 4.99
CA THR A 43 26.80 -2.33 4.29
C THR A 43 26.33 -1.10 3.49
N TYR A 44 25.04 -0.97 3.19
CA TYR A 44 24.49 0.20 2.50
C TYR A 44 24.20 1.38 3.44
N LEU A 45 23.87 1.13 4.71
CA LEU A 45 23.67 2.18 5.72
C LEU A 45 24.95 2.82 6.26
N ALA A 46 26.12 2.26 5.97
CA ALA A 46 27.41 2.76 6.49
C ALA A 46 28.13 3.76 5.55
N THR A 47 27.59 4.06 4.38
CA THR A 47 28.27 4.94 3.39
C THR A 47 27.67 6.34 3.26
N ALA A 48 26.58 6.64 3.93
CA ALA A 48 25.94 7.97 3.89
C ALA A 48 26.37 8.96 4.99
N ALA A 49 27.26 8.57 5.92
CA ALA A 49 27.63 9.39 7.07
C ALA A 49 29.07 9.92 7.09
N ALA A 50 29.76 10.01 5.96
CA ALA A 50 31.13 10.55 5.93
C ALA A 50 31.38 11.39 4.67
N GLY A 51 30.93 12.64 4.68
CA GLY A 51 31.18 13.54 3.55
C GLY A 51 30.93 15.03 3.81
N THR A 52 31.36 15.54 4.96
CA THR A 52 31.52 16.99 5.14
C THR A 52 32.84 17.30 5.82
N LEU A 53 33.84 17.55 5.02
CA LEU A 53 34.99 18.41 5.44
C LEU A 53 35.60 18.99 4.18
N GLY A 54 35.53 20.32 4.11
CA GLY A 54 35.98 21.09 3.00
C GLY A 54 37.50 21.16 2.86
N LEU A 55 37.91 21.59 1.68
CA LEU A 55 39.15 22.40 1.53
C LEU A 55 39.04 23.25 0.26
N ALA A 56 39.11 24.52 0.49
CA ALA A 56 39.37 25.54 -0.53
C ALA A 56 40.83 25.45 -0.97
N CYS A 57 41.12 25.68 -2.26
CA CYS A 57 42.19 26.59 -2.69
C CYS A 57 42.31 26.69 -4.22
N THR A 58 42.18 27.91 -4.68
CA THR A 58 42.97 28.73 -5.63
C THR A 58 43.10 28.32 -7.09
N ALA A 59 42.50 29.14 -7.87
CA ALA A 59 42.88 29.91 -9.08
C ALA A 59 44.11 29.46 -9.90
N CYS A 60 43.93 29.36 -11.23
CA CYS A 60 44.54 30.18 -12.26
C CYS A 60 44.40 29.51 -13.62
N GLY A 61 44.12 30.31 -14.65
CA GLY A 61 44.48 30.01 -16.05
C GLY A 61 43.30 30.06 -17.01
N ALA A 62 43.10 31.24 -17.62
CA ALA A 62 42.32 31.44 -18.83
C ALA A 62 43.05 30.86 -20.04
N GLU A 63 42.33 30.30 -21.00
CA GLU A 63 42.53 30.63 -22.44
C GLU A 63 41.35 30.12 -23.27
N ASP A 64 41.01 30.91 -24.25
CA ASP A 64 39.93 30.86 -25.20
C ASP A 64 39.86 29.58 -26.04
N ALA A 65 38.66 29.17 -26.44
CA ALA A 65 38.27 29.04 -27.87
C ALA A 65 36.84 28.47 -28.03
N SER A 66 36.10 29.25 -28.85
CA SER A 66 35.08 28.87 -29.85
C SER A 66 33.80 28.16 -29.43
N SER A 67 32.75 28.96 -29.58
CA SER A 67 31.38 28.63 -30.00
C SER A 67 31.14 27.26 -30.65
N ASP A 68 30.26 26.48 -30.00
CA ASP A 68 29.29 25.70 -30.74
C ASP A 68 27.95 25.69 -29.98
N ALA A 69 26.93 26.07 -30.76
CA ALA A 69 25.58 26.29 -30.29
C ALA A 69 24.96 24.94 -29.78
N ALA A 70 24.67 24.85 -28.51
CA ALA A 70 23.77 23.86 -28.01
C ALA A 70 22.36 24.15 -28.53
N HIS A 71 21.88 23.31 -29.43
CA HIS A 71 20.48 23.24 -29.78
C HIS A 71 19.67 22.87 -28.53
N LEU A 72 18.97 23.87 -28.00
CA LEU A 72 17.82 23.64 -27.14
C LEU A 72 16.77 22.89 -27.98
N VAL A 73 16.64 21.59 -27.77
CA VAL A 73 15.45 20.85 -28.22
C VAL A 73 14.33 21.26 -27.28
N THR A 74 13.59 22.29 -27.69
CA THR A 74 12.27 22.55 -27.14
C THR A 74 11.41 21.38 -27.56
N SER A 75 11.16 20.44 -26.60
CA SER A 75 10.11 19.44 -26.75
C SER A 75 8.80 20.21 -26.93
N ALA A 76 8.26 20.15 -28.15
CA ALA A 76 6.92 20.63 -28.42
C ALA A 76 5.95 19.82 -27.54
N VAL A 77 5.28 20.49 -26.63
CA VAL A 77 4.07 19.98 -25.97
C VAL A 77 3.11 19.64 -27.13
N PRO A 78 2.60 18.38 -27.18
CA PRO A 78 1.57 18.06 -28.18
C PRO A 78 0.38 18.95 -27.93
N GLY A 79 -0.08 19.56 -29.02
CA GLY A 79 -1.06 20.63 -29.06
C GLY A 79 -2.36 20.29 -28.34
N ASP A 80 -2.98 21.36 -27.87
CA ASP A 80 -4.36 21.53 -27.40
C ASP A 80 -5.18 20.25 -27.33
N ILE A 81 -5.21 19.65 -26.15
CA ILE A 81 -6.28 18.71 -25.76
C ILE A 81 -7.54 19.60 -25.74
N ALA A 82 -8.38 19.46 -26.76
CA ALA A 82 -9.68 20.11 -26.78
C ALA A 82 -10.37 19.85 -25.45
N ALA A 83 -10.85 20.92 -24.81
CA ALA A 83 -11.68 20.78 -23.62
C ALA A 83 -12.76 19.72 -23.90
N PRO A 84 -13.00 18.77 -22.96
CA PRO A 84 -14.01 17.73 -23.15
C PRO A 84 -15.33 18.42 -23.52
N GLY A 85 -15.92 17.94 -24.63
CA GLY A 85 -17.18 18.47 -25.11
C GLY A 85 -18.19 18.47 -23.98
N THR A 86 -18.95 19.56 -23.87
CA THR A 86 -20.08 19.71 -22.98
C THR A 86 -21.19 18.70 -23.34
N GLY A 87 -20.98 17.44 -22.96
CA GLY A 87 -22.09 16.53 -22.73
C GLY A 87 -22.84 17.12 -21.53
N ASP A 88 -24.17 17.15 -21.59
CA ASP A 88 -25.00 17.65 -20.51
C ASP A 88 -24.53 17.05 -19.19
N ALA A 89 -23.87 17.87 -18.36
CA ALA A 89 -23.47 17.46 -17.03
C ALA A 89 -24.75 17.04 -16.27
N PRO A 90 -24.72 15.96 -15.48
CA PRO A 90 -25.89 15.61 -14.70
C PRO A 90 -26.30 16.80 -13.86
N ALA A 91 -27.55 17.25 -14.02
CA ALA A 91 -28.07 18.38 -13.28
C ALA A 91 -28.36 17.91 -11.85
N TYR A 92 -27.40 18.13 -10.95
CA TYR A 92 -27.62 17.92 -9.52
C TYR A 92 -28.63 18.96 -9.02
N SER A 93 -29.62 18.54 -8.22
CA SER A 93 -30.61 19.47 -7.63
C SER A 93 -30.04 20.32 -6.49
N GLY A 94 -28.77 20.16 -6.18
CA GLY A 94 -27.98 20.80 -5.13
C GLY A 94 -26.60 20.18 -5.08
N ASP A 95 -25.79 20.54 -4.10
CA ASP A 95 -24.47 19.92 -3.90
C ASP A 95 -24.62 18.47 -3.45
N THR A 96 -23.90 17.54 -4.10
CA THR A 96 -23.80 16.14 -3.68
C THR A 96 -22.52 15.96 -2.87
N ARG A 97 -22.64 15.42 -1.67
CA ARG A 97 -21.53 15.20 -0.74
C ARG A 97 -21.34 13.71 -0.51
N ILE A 98 -20.16 13.21 -0.85
CA ILE A 98 -19.70 11.84 -0.65
C ILE A 98 -18.64 11.86 0.44
N THR A 99 -18.86 11.16 1.54
CA THR A 99 -17.84 10.96 2.56
C THR A 99 -16.88 9.88 2.11
N PHE A 100 -15.58 10.18 2.15
CA PHE A 100 -14.51 9.29 1.70
C PHE A 100 -13.50 9.05 2.82
N CYS A 101 -13.03 7.81 2.96
CA CYS A 101 -11.86 7.51 3.77
C CYS A 101 -10.89 6.58 3.03
N ALA A 102 -9.62 6.64 3.43
CA ALA A 102 -8.56 5.79 2.91
C ALA A 102 -7.60 5.40 4.03
N VAL A 103 -7.13 4.16 3.99
CA VAL A 103 -6.08 3.62 4.86
C VAL A 103 -4.93 3.09 4.01
N GLY A 104 -3.76 2.91 4.62
CA GLY A 104 -2.53 2.52 3.94
C GLY A 104 -2.40 1.02 3.67
N ASP A 105 -1.21 0.49 3.92
CA ASP A 105 -0.80 -0.82 3.46
C ASP A 105 -1.35 -1.93 4.35
N ASN A 106 -2.16 -2.80 3.75
CA ASN A 106 -2.60 -4.06 4.33
C ASN A 106 -1.60 -5.14 3.90
N LEU A 107 -0.58 -5.35 4.73
CA LEU A 107 0.61 -6.14 4.45
C LEU A 107 0.67 -7.34 5.42
N ALA A 108 0.02 -8.45 5.09
CA ALA A 108 0.02 -9.63 5.95
C ALA A 108 1.41 -10.29 6.01
N ASN A 109 2.12 -10.07 7.11
CA ASN A 109 3.41 -10.70 7.41
C ASN A 109 3.23 -12.07 8.09
N GLU A 110 4.32 -12.84 8.35
CA GLU A 110 4.25 -14.17 8.98
C GLU A 110 3.40 -14.17 10.25
N ARG A 111 3.59 -13.18 11.12
CA ARG A 111 2.85 -13.06 12.37
C ARG A 111 1.36 -12.83 12.15
N THR A 112 0.99 -12.02 11.16
CA THR A 112 -0.40 -11.83 10.77
C THR A 112 -1.02 -13.12 10.26
N LEU A 113 -0.26 -13.94 9.51
CA LEU A 113 -0.70 -15.24 9.03
C LEU A 113 -0.88 -16.22 10.21
N GLU A 114 0.10 -16.31 11.13
CA GLU A 114 0.03 -17.19 12.29
C GLU A 114 -1.20 -16.92 13.17
N ILE A 115 -1.50 -15.65 13.43
CA ILE A 115 -2.64 -15.28 14.27
C ILE A 115 -3.97 -15.49 13.53
N ALA A 116 -4.04 -15.22 12.23
CA ALA A 116 -5.23 -15.47 11.42
C ALA A 116 -5.54 -16.99 11.31
N GLU A 117 -4.52 -17.85 11.20
CA GLU A 117 -4.69 -19.30 11.26
C GLU A 117 -5.23 -19.75 12.63
N MET A 118 -4.71 -19.18 13.70
CA MET A 118 -5.21 -19.46 15.06
C MET A 118 -6.68 -19.07 15.22
N TRP A 119 -7.09 -17.91 14.71
CA TRP A 119 -8.48 -17.46 14.74
C TRP A 119 -9.39 -18.28 13.81
N GLY A 120 -8.88 -18.81 12.70
CA GLY A 120 -9.58 -19.75 11.84
C GLY A 120 -10.01 -21.06 12.50
N GLY A 121 -9.57 -21.25 13.75
CA GLY A 121 -10.03 -22.36 14.62
C GLY A 121 -9.20 -23.62 14.51
N ALA A 122 -8.09 -23.56 13.80
CA ALA A 122 -7.32 -24.73 13.56
C ALA A 122 -6.23 -24.95 14.60
N GLY A 123 -5.38 -24.06 14.86
CA GLY A 123 -4.18 -24.37 15.62
C GLY A 123 -3.51 -25.69 15.17
N SER A 124 -3.94 -26.20 14.01
CA SER A 124 -3.74 -27.55 13.48
C SER A 124 -3.02 -27.54 12.15
N GLY A 125 -2.77 -26.34 11.55
CA GLY A 125 -2.15 -26.25 10.23
C GLY A 125 -3.05 -26.77 9.09
N ASP A 126 -4.38 -26.62 9.24
CA ASP A 126 -5.34 -27.05 8.20
C ASP A 126 -5.56 -26.01 7.10
N GLY A 127 -4.88 -24.84 7.20
CA GLY A 127 -4.93 -23.78 6.20
C GLY A 127 -6.22 -22.97 6.21
N VAL A 128 -6.97 -22.98 7.32
CA VAL A 128 -8.11 -22.08 7.52
C VAL A 128 -7.63 -20.80 8.21
N TYR A 129 -7.86 -19.66 7.59
CA TYR A 129 -7.45 -18.34 8.08
C TYR A 129 -8.67 -17.44 8.26
N ASP A 130 -8.73 -16.72 9.38
CA ASP A 130 -9.74 -15.68 9.65
C ASP A 130 -9.03 -14.36 9.95
N PHE A 131 -9.13 -13.40 9.03
CA PHE A 131 -8.55 -12.06 9.21
C PHE A 131 -9.57 -11.04 9.78
N SER A 132 -10.84 -11.43 9.95
CA SER A 132 -11.90 -10.50 10.41
C SER A 132 -11.58 -9.85 11.75
N PRO A 133 -10.96 -10.54 12.74
CA PRO A 133 -10.64 -9.92 14.02
C PRO A 133 -9.68 -8.73 13.93
N LEU A 134 -8.81 -8.65 12.91
CA LEU A 134 -7.91 -7.52 12.69
C LEU A 134 -8.66 -6.19 12.58
N TYR A 135 -9.86 -6.21 11.99
CA TYR A 135 -10.63 -5.02 11.64
C TYR A 135 -11.79 -4.72 12.60
N ARG A 136 -11.97 -5.51 13.67
CA ARG A 136 -13.16 -5.47 14.53
C ARG A 136 -13.47 -4.10 15.13
N GLU A 137 -12.45 -3.27 15.45
CA GLU A 137 -12.65 -1.93 15.99
C GLU A 137 -12.77 -0.85 14.91
N ILE A 138 -12.13 -1.07 13.75
CA ILE A 138 -12.13 -0.08 12.67
C ILE A 138 -13.29 -0.27 11.68
N ALA A 139 -13.80 -1.50 11.50
CA ALA A 139 -14.88 -1.79 10.57
C ALA A 139 -16.15 -0.95 10.78
N PRO A 140 -16.63 -0.71 12.02
CA PRO A 140 -17.80 0.16 12.24
C PRO A 140 -17.56 1.62 11.82
N ILE A 141 -16.29 2.06 11.79
CA ILE A 141 -15.91 3.41 11.39
C ILE A 141 -15.81 3.49 9.87
N VAL A 142 -15.08 2.55 9.25
CA VAL A 142 -14.89 2.46 7.81
C VAL A 142 -16.23 2.33 7.08
N SER A 143 -17.09 1.40 7.52
CA SER A 143 -18.42 1.17 6.94
C SER A 143 -19.39 2.35 7.11
N GLY A 144 -19.02 3.36 7.91
CA GLY A 144 -19.79 4.61 8.06
C GLY A 144 -19.54 5.64 6.96
N PHE A 145 -18.54 5.45 6.11
CA PHE A 145 -18.25 6.30 4.96
C PHE A 145 -19.02 5.83 3.72
N ASP A 146 -19.27 6.75 2.78
CA ASP A 146 -19.91 6.41 1.51
C ASP A 146 -18.97 5.62 0.59
N ILE A 147 -17.66 5.90 0.66
CA ILE A 147 -16.58 5.18 -0.06
C ILE A 147 -15.38 5.02 0.87
N ALA A 148 -14.91 3.80 1.01
CA ALA A 148 -13.71 3.45 1.77
C ALA A 148 -12.68 2.75 0.89
N PHE A 149 -11.42 3.18 1.01
CA PHE A 149 -10.27 2.69 0.23
C PHE A 149 -9.25 2.00 1.13
N VAL A 150 -8.66 0.91 0.63
CA VAL A 150 -7.50 0.24 1.22
C VAL A 150 -6.49 -0.18 0.15
N ASN A 151 -5.19 -0.12 0.46
CA ASN A 151 -4.17 -0.78 -0.34
C ASN A 151 -3.93 -2.20 0.19
N GLN A 152 -4.31 -3.22 -0.57
CA GLN A 152 -3.93 -4.61 -0.33
C GLN A 152 -2.55 -4.83 -0.94
N GLU A 153 -1.51 -4.71 -0.14
CA GLU A 153 -0.14 -4.69 -0.65
C GLU A 153 0.34 -6.08 -1.09
N THR A 154 -0.05 -7.11 -0.36
CA THR A 154 0.35 -8.49 -0.65
C THR A 154 -0.59 -9.13 -1.66
N VAL A 155 -0.04 -9.97 -2.54
CA VAL A 155 -0.84 -10.72 -3.50
C VAL A 155 -1.71 -11.77 -2.78
N LEU A 156 -2.96 -11.95 -3.24
CA LEU A 156 -3.87 -13.00 -2.80
C LEU A 156 -3.82 -14.15 -3.82
N GLY A 157 -2.73 -14.94 -3.77
CA GLY A 157 -2.34 -15.82 -4.87
C GLY A 157 -2.87 -17.24 -4.82
N GLY A 158 -3.70 -17.58 -3.82
CA GLY A 158 -4.16 -18.96 -3.61
C GLY A 158 -3.05 -19.88 -3.09
N ASN A 159 -3.37 -21.14 -2.83
CA ASN A 159 -2.44 -22.15 -2.27
C ASN A 159 -2.26 -23.41 -3.12
N THR A 160 -2.67 -23.39 -4.37
CA THR A 160 -2.63 -24.59 -5.23
C THR A 160 -1.18 -24.92 -5.63
N ASP A 161 -0.40 -23.90 -5.97
CA ASP A 161 0.96 -24.04 -6.49
C ASP A 161 1.99 -23.24 -5.67
N TRP A 162 1.52 -22.44 -4.70
CA TRP A 162 2.35 -21.59 -3.84
C TRP A 162 1.92 -21.71 -2.39
N ASP A 163 2.88 -21.75 -1.47
CA ASP A 163 2.61 -21.71 -0.03
C ASP A 163 2.26 -20.27 0.40
N TRP A 164 1.51 -20.14 1.50
CA TRP A 164 1.32 -18.87 2.18
C TRP A 164 2.66 -18.38 2.74
N SER A 165 2.93 -17.09 2.66
CA SER A 165 4.20 -16.52 3.10
C SER A 165 4.10 -15.04 3.41
N GLY A 166 4.96 -14.59 4.34
CA GLY A 166 5.26 -13.20 4.61
C GLY A 166 6.57 -12.75 3.97
N TYR A 167 7.31 -11.88 4.67
CA TYR A 167 8.56 -11.30 4.16
C TYR A 167 9.61 -12.38 3.77
N PRO A 168 10.34 -12.25 2.65
CA PRO A 168 10.39 -11.09 1.73
C PRO A 168 9.48 -11.19 0.50
N SER A 169 8.81 -12.30 0.30
CA SER A 169 7.90 -12.52 -0.83
C SER A 169 6.57 -13.00 -0.29
N TYR A 170 5.54 -12.22 -0.52
CA TYR A 170 4.25 -12.38 0.13
C TYR A 170 3.26 -13.17 -0.72
N ASN A 171 2.54 -14.08 -0.07
CA ASN A 171 1.35 -14.71 -0.59
C ASN A 171 0.33 -14.88 0.52
N THR A 172 -0.74 -14.11 0.48
CA THR A 172 -1.75 -14.05 1.54
C THR A 172 -2.97 -14.91 1.20
N PRO A 173 -3.60 -15.60 2.18
CA PRO A 173 -4.82 -16.36 1.97
C PRO A 173 -5.99 -15.56 1.41
N ASP A 174 -6.80 -16.17 0.54
CA ASP A 174 -7.97 -15.57 -0.13
C ASP A 174 -9.01 -15.02 0.86
N SER A 175 -9.08 -15.55 2.09
CA SER A 175 -9.98 -15.07 3.14
C SER A 175 -9.73 -13.62 3.56
N MET A 176 -8.56 -13.06 3.24
CA MET A 176 -8.29 -11.63 3.40
C MET A 176 -9.24 -10.78 2.57
N ALA A 177 -9.59 -11.19 1.34
CA ALA A 177 -10.55 -10.45 0.51
C ALA A 177 -11.91 -10.33 1.20
N GLN A 178 -12.43 -11.44 1.76
CA GLN A 178 -13.70 -11.42 2.49
C GLN A 178 -13.62 -10.54 3.74
N ALA A 179 -12.51 -10.58 4.48
CA ALA A 179 -12.32 -9.76 5.68
C ALA A 179 -12.33 -8.25 5.36
N LEU A 180 -11.71 -7.84 4.26
CA LEU A 180 -11.73 -6.44 3.79
C LEU A 180 -13.15 -6.01 3.36
N VAL A 181 -13.88 -6.88 2.65
CA VAL A 181 -15.27 -6.63 2.26
C VAL A 181 -16.16 -6.49 3.48
N ASP A 182 -16.03 -7.39 4.46
CA ASP A 182 -16.81 -7.36 5.71
C ASP A 182 -16.46 -6.15 6.58
N ALA A 183 -15.23 -5.65 6.48
CA ALA A 183 -14.82 -4.40 7.15
C ALA A 183 -15.43 -3.15 6.49
N GLY A 184 -15.98 -3.26 5.27
CA GLY A 184 -16.70 -2.17 4.61
C GLY A 184 -15.88 -1.38 3.59
N PHE A 185 -14.78 -1.92 3.08
CA PHE A 185 -14.02 -1.30 1.99
C PHE A 185 -14.73 -1.48 0.65
N ASP A 186 -14.77 -0.42 -0.15
CA ASP A 186 -15.40 -0.35 -1.46
C ASP A 186 -14.37 -0.37 -2.60
N VAL A 187 -13.17 0.12 -2.33
CA VAL A 187 -12.07 0.22 -3.30
C VAL A 187 -10.83 -0.47 -2.72
N VAL A 188 -10.31 -1.44 -3.46
CA VAL A 188 -9.11 -2.17 -3.11
C VAL A 188 -8.07 -1.99 -4.22
N SER A 189 -6.92 -1.41 -3.88
CA SER A 189 -5.76 -1.38 -4.77
C SER A 189 -4.85 -2.57 -4.48
N SER A 190 -4.28 -3.17 -5.53
CA SER A 190 -3.22 -4.18 -5.40
C SER A 190 -2.15 -3.97 -6.47
N ASN A 191 -1.72 -2.70 -6.60
CA ASN A 191 -0.65 -2.28 -7.49
C ASN A 191 0.53 -1.79 -6.68
N THR A 192 1.38 -2.73 -6.29
CA THR A 192 2.47 -2.51 -5.34
C THR A 192 3.77 -3.10 -5.85
N ASN A 193 4.88 -2.83 -5.18
CA ASN A 193 6.17 -3.47 -5.45
C ASN A 193 6.16 -4.99 -5.19
N HIS A 194 5.16 -5.51 -4.45
CA HIS A 194 4.97 -6.92 -4.12
C HIS A 194 4.02 -7.66 -5.09
N THR A 195 3.45 -7.00 -6.09
CA THR A 195 2.50 -7.63 -7.02
C THR A 195 3.11 -8.86 -7.73
N TYR A 196 4.39 -8.83 -8.08
CA TYR A 196 5.09 -9.91 -8.79
C TYR A 196 5.91 -10.84 -7.89
N ASP A 197 5.72 -10.87 -6.59
CA ASP A 197 6.52 -11.69 -5.65
C ASP A 197 6.57 -13.17 -6.02
N TYR A 198 5.53 -13.71 -6.60
CA TYR A 198 5.43 -15.08 -7.11
C TYR A 198 5.12 -15.15 -8.60
N TRP A 199 5.51 -14.12 -9.37
CA TRP A 199 5.28 -14.02 -10.80
C TRP A 199 3.80 -13.91 -11.17
N THR A 200 3.41 -14.35 -12.38
CA THR A 200 2.08 -14.05 -12.93
C THR A 200 0.93 -14.90 -12.38
N GLY A 201 1.20 -16.14 -11.96
CA GLY A 201 0.14 -17.07 -11.53
C GLY A 201 -0.68 -16.56 -10.35
N PRO A 202 -0.06 -16.11 -9.24
CA PRO A 202 -0.78 -15.50 -8.12
C PRO A 202 -1.55 -14.25 -8.50
N ILE A 203 -1.03 -13.42 -9.42
CA ILE A 203 -1.73 -12.25 -9.92
C ILE A 203 -3.03 -12.67 -10.64
N GLU A 204 -2.95 -13.65 -11.53
CA GLU A 204 -4.11 -14.17 -12.26
C GLU A 204 -5.15 -14.78 -11.32
N HIS A 205 -4.70 -15.48 -10.25
CA HIS A 205 -5.58 -15.99 -9.21
C HIS A 205 -6.29 -14.85 -8.48
N MET A 206 -5.55 -13.84 -8.01
CA MET A 206 -6.09 -12.68 -7.31
C MET A 206 -7.12 -11.93 -8.15
N GLN A 207 -6.86 -11.74 -9.45
CA GLN A 207 -7.81 -11.12 -10.37
C GLN A 207 -9.11 -11.93 -10.51
N GLN A 208 -9.04 -13.27 -10.51
CA GLN A 208 -10.24 -14.12 -10.52
C GLN A 208 -10.97 -14.06 -9.17
N LEU A 209 -10.24 -14.03 -8.05
CA LEU A 209 -10.83 -13.89 -6.73
C LEU A 209 -11.68 -12.62 -6.64
N TRP A 210 -11.12 -11.45 -7.03
CA TRP A 210 -11.84 -10.17 -6.95
C TRP A 210 -13.03 -10.07 -7.91
N LYS A 211 -13.09 -10.84 -9.01
CA LYS A 211 -14.31 -10.98 -9.83
C LYS A 211 -15.48 -11.59 -9.06
N GLY A 212 -15.22 -12.31 -7.98
CA GLY A 212 -16.23 -12.83 -7.07
C GLY A 212 -16.91 -11.74 -6.21
N TYR A 213 -16.36 -10.52 -6.17
CA TYR A 213 -16.81 -9.39 -5.37
C TYR A 213 -17.19 -8.20 -6.29
N PRO A 214 -18.30 -8.28 -7.04
CA PRO A 214 -18.64 -7.30 -8.08
C PRO A 214 -18.93 -5.89 -7.57
N ASP A 215 -19.19 -5.75 -6.28
CA ASP A 215 -19.44 -4.45 -5.63
C ASP A 215 -18.13 -3.74 -5.22
N ILE A 216 -16.99 -4.42 -5.33
CA ILE A 216 -15.66 -3.87 -5.03
C ILE A 216 -15.02 -3.32 -6.30
N ALA A 217 -14.56 -2.08 -6.25
CA ALA A 217 -13.71 -1.51 -7.28
C ALA A 217 -12.26 -1.97 -7.06
N PHE A 218 -11.90 -3.12 -7.64
CA PHE A 218 -10.53 -3.62 -7.63
C PHE A 218 -9.70 -2.89 -8.70
N ILE A 219 -8.61 -2.23 -8.29
CA ILE A 219 -7.80 -1.36 -9.15
C ILE A 219 -6.32 -1.73 -9.12
N GLY A 220 -5.63 -1.36 -10.21
CA GLY A 220 -4.17 -1.44 -10.31
C GLY A 220 -3.64 -2.78 -10.81
N SER A 221 -4.50 -3.82 -10.88
CA SER A 221 -4.18 -5.09 -11.51
C SER A 221 -5.34 -5.54 -12.40
N TYR A 222 -5.07 -5.82 -13.66
CA TYR A 222 -6.06 -6.07 -14.70
C TYR A 222 -5.71 -7.31 -15.51
N THR A 223 -6.73 -7.97 -16.10
CA THR A 223 -6.53 -9.22 -16.83
C THR A 223 -5.90 -9.03 -18.20
N ASP A 224 -6.12 -7.88 -18.81
CA ASP A 224 -5.61 -7.49 -20.13
C ASP A 224 -5.74 -5.97 -20.34
N GLU A 225 -5.29 -5.49 -21.51
CA GLU A 225 -5.36 -4.06 -21.85
C GLU A 225 -6.79 -3.53 -21.98
N GLU A 226 -7.74 -4.36 -22.42
CA GLU A 226 -9.15 -3.97 -22.53
C GLU A 226 -9.77 -3.78 -21.15
N ASP A 227 -9.46 -4.67 -20.22
CA ASP A 227 -9.86 -4.55 -18.81
C ASP A 227 -9.21 -3.33 -18.14
N ARG A 228 -7.91 -3.07 -18.38
CA ARG A 228 -7.23 -1.85 -17.93
C ARG A 228 -7.87 -0.59 -18.46
N ALA A 229 -8.32 -0.59 -19.70
CA ALA A 229 -8.98 0.56 -20.31
C ALA A 229 -10.36 0.85 -19.71
N GLN A 230 -10.96 -0.10 -18.99
CA GLN A 230 -12.22 0.08 -18.29
C GLN A 230 -11.98 0.79 -16.96
N VAL A 231 -12.41 2.03 -16.87
CA VAL A 231 -12.27 2.83 -15.65
C VAL A 231 -13.10 2.23 -14.52
N ARG A 232 -12.48 2.02 -13.37
CA ARG A 232 -13.21 1.61 -12.15
C ARG A 232 -13.86 2.83 -11.51
N VAL A 233 -15.18 2.78 -11.41
CA VAL A 233 -16.01 3.88 -10.92
C VAL A 233 -16.90 3.37 -9.79
N VAL A 234 -16.92 4.09 -8.68
CA VAL A 234 -17.87 3.89 -7.59
C VAL A 234 -18.94 4.97 -7.67
N GLU A 235 -20.22 4.56 -7.76
CA GLU A 235 -21.35 5.50 -7.76
C GLU A 235 -22.00 5.54 -6.37
N ARG A 236 -22.07 6.74 -5.78
CA ARG A 236 -22.75 6.98 -4.50
C ARG A 236 -23.57 8.26 -4.57
N LYS A 237 -24.80 8.21 -4.09
CA LYS A 237 -25.72 9.37 -4.08
C LYS A 237 -25.92 10.01 -5.46
N GLY A 238 -25.80 9.22 -6.53
CA GLY A 238 -25.92 9.66 -7.91
C GLY A 238 -24.69 10.38 -8.49
N ALA A 239 -23.60 10.44 -7.75
CA ALA A 239 -22.31 10.95 -8.22
C ALA A 239 -21.30 9.81 -8.40
N LYS A 240 -20.40 9.97 -9.35
CA LYS A 240 -19.43 8.99 -9.79
C LYS A 240 -18.00 9.41 -9.44
N VAL A 241 -17.28 8.53 -8.76
CA VAL A 241 -15.86 8.73 -8.43
C VAL A 241 -15.03 7.65 -9.12
N ALA A 242 -14.09 8.06 -9.97
CA ALA A 242 -13.17 7.17 -10.65
C ALA A 242 -11.88 7.01 -9.83
N PHE A 243 -11.30 5.81 -9.89
CA PHE A 243 -10.06 5.48 -9.20
C PHE A 243 -9.02 4.98 -10.20
N LEU A 244 -7.80 5.54 -10.11
CA LEU A 244 -6.61 5.11 -10.85
C LEU A 244 -5.52 4.72 -9.85
N SER A 245 -4.66 3.75 -10.20
CA SER A 245 -3.59 3.27 -9.33
C SER A 245 -2.29 3.11 -10.11
N TYR A 246 -1.18 3.62 -9.55
CA TYR A 246 0.16 3.53 -10.13
C TYR A 246 1.20 3.16 -9.09
N SER A 247 2.20 2.36 -9.49
CA SER A 247 3.35 2.03 -8.64
C SER A 247 4.66 2.55 -9.23
N TYR A 248 5.68 2.66 -8.39
CA TYR A 248 7.03 3.05 -8.83
C TYR A 248 7.76 1.91 -9.56
N GLY A 249 7.34 0.66 -9.36
CA GLY A 249 7.96 -0.51 -9.94
C GLY A 249 7.70 -1.79 -9.13
N GLN A 250 8.48 -2.83 -9.42
CA GLN A 250 8.33 -4.17 -8.85
C GLN A 250 9.65 -4.63 -8.21
N ASN A 251 9.58 -5.23 -7.01
CA ASN A 251 10.76 -5.74 -6.33
C ASN A 251 11.46 -6.82 -7.15
N GLY A 252 12.76 -6.64 -7.37
CA GLY A 252 13.60 -7.62 -8.04
C GLY A 252 13.42 -7.71 -9.56
N TYR A 253 12.60 -6.87 -10.19
CA TYR A 253 12.37 -6.89 -11.63
C TYR A 253 12.51 -5.50 -12.25
N ASP A 254 13.19 -5.43 -13.40
CA ASP A 254 13.13 -4.26 -14.26
C ASP A 254 11.79 -4.26 -15.02
N GLN A 255 11.14 -3.11 -15.18
CA GLN A 255 9.85 -3.00 -15.88
C GLN A 255 9.88 -3.60 -17.30
N ALA A 256 11.02 -3.47 -17.99
CA ALA A 256 11.19 -4.02 -19.34
C ALA A 256 11.20 -5.56 -19.40
N ASP A 257 11.43 -6.23 -18.28
CA ASP A 257 11.45 -7.70 -18.18
C ASP A 257 10.08 -8.28 -17.79
N LEU A 258 9.13 -7.42 -17.42
CA LEU A 258 7.78 -7.84 -17.07
C LEU A 258 6.96 -8.20 -18.32
N PRO A 259 6.02 -9.14 -18.23
CA PRO A 259 5.27 -9.62 -19.38
C PRO A 259 4.29 -8.59 -19.96
N ASN A 260 3.86 -7.62 -19.14
CA ASN A 260 2.89 -6.58 -19.52
C ASN A 260 2.85 -5.45 -18.48
N ASP A 261 2.11 -4.36 -18.80
CA ASP A 261 1.90 -3.19 -17.94
C ASP A 261 0.50 -3.15 -17.29
N TYR A 262 -0.26 -4.26 -17.37
CA TYR A 262 -1.60 -4.28 -16.82
C TYR A 262 -1.74 -5.20 -15.58
N TYR A 263 -0.83 -6.12 -15.32
CA TYR A 263 -0.80 -6.90 -14.08
C TYR A 263 -0.39 -6.04 -12.88
N ALA A 264 0.53 -5.10 -13.10
CA ALA A 264 0.86 -4.01 -12.21
C ALA A 264 1.17 -2.78 -13.06
N VAL A 265 0.53 -1.67 -12.77
CA VAL A 265 0.59 -0.47 -13.61
C VAL A 265 1.70 0.46 -13.14
N PRO A 266 2.83 0.54 -13.86
CA PRO A 266 3.90 1.47 -13.51
C PRO A 266 3.47 2.91 -13.75
N TRP A 267 4.07 3.85 -13.03
CA TRP A 267 3.91 5.25 -13.34
C TRP A 267 4.58 5.61 -14.66
N ASP A 268 3.78 6.06 -15.61
CA ASP A 268 4.21 6.69 -16.85
C ASP A 268 3.30 7.88 -17.14
N SER A 269 3.84 9.07 -17.26
CA SER A 269 3.06 10.29 -17.38
C SER A 269 2.23 10.37 -18.68
N ALA A 270 2.70 9.71 -19.77
CA ALA A 270 1.95 9.68 -21.03
C ALA A 270 0.80 8.68 -20.98
N ALA A 271 0.99 7.51 -20.35
CA ALA A 271 -0.07 6.55 -20.09
C ALA A 271 -1.10 7.13 -19.10
N PHE A 272 -0.63 7.78 -18.03
CA PHE A 272 -1.49 8.48 -17.07
C PHE A 272 -2.39 9.50 -17.75
N ALA A 273 -1.88 10.32 -18.68
CA ALA A 273 -2.70 11.31 -19.37
C ALA A 273 -3.89 10.68 -20.12
N GLN A 274 -3.70 9.50 -20.71
CA GLN A 274 -4.74 8.75 -21.39
C GLN A 274 -5.75 8.15 -20.42
N ASP A 275 -5.24 7.54 -19.32
CA ASP A 275 -6.06 6.94 -18.25
C ASP A 275 -6.91 8.04 -17.58
N TYR A 276 -6.31 9.18 -17.27
CA TYR A 276 -7.01 10.33 -16.70
C TYR A 276 -8.11 10.87 -17.63
N ALA A 277 -7.83 10.99 -18.92
CA ALA A 277 -8.84 11.45 -19.89
C ALA A 277 -10.06 10.49 -19.91
N ARG A 278 -9.82 9.17 -19.83
CA ARG A 278 -10.89 8.17 -19.72
C ARG A 278 -11.66 8.29 -18.40
N ALA A 279 -10.93 8.43 -17.29
CA ALA A 279 -11.52 8.56 -15.96
C ALA A 279 -12.40 9.81 -15.84
N ARG A 280 -11.90 10.96 -16.32
CA ARG A 280 -12.66 12.22 -16.31
C ARG A 280 -13.88 12.20 -17.22
N ALA A 281 -13.86 11.43 -18.31
CA ALA A 281 -15.02 11.25 -19.19
C ALA A 281 -16.08 10.31 -18.57
N ALA A 282 -15.69 9.44 -17.63
CA ALA A 282 -16.56 8.44 -17.01
C ALA A 282 -17.13 8.86 -15.64
N ALA A 283 -16.52 9.86 -14.98
CA ALA A 283 -16.82 10.19 -13.60
C ALA A 283 -16.77 11.70 -13.31
N ASP A 284 -17.45 12.10 -12.25
CA ASP A 284 -17.53 13.47 -11.76
C ASP A 284 -16.24 13.86 -11.00
N ALA A 285 -15.67 12.92 -10.22
CA ALA A 285 -14.42 13.11 -9.49
C ALA A 285 -13.41 12.00 -9.83
N VAL A 286 -12.12 12.32 -9.74
CA VAL A 286 -11.03 11.37 -9.98
C VAL A 286 -10.07 11.36 -8.80
N VAL A 287 -9.86 10.18 -8.23
CA VAL A 287 -8.87 9.91 -7.18
C VAL A 287 -7.75 9.06 -7.77
N VAL A 288 -6.50 9.44 -7.51
CA VAL A 288 -5.32 8.69 -7.90
C VAL A 288 -4.64 8.12 -6.66
N TYR A 289 -4.39 6.82 -6.65
CA TYR A 289 -3.52 6.16 -5.69
C TYR A 289 -2.12 6.00 -6.28
N MET A 290 -1.11 6.36 -5.49
CA MET A 290 0.30 6.12 -5.83
C MET A 290 0.96 5.23 -4.78
N HIS A 291 1.62 4.16 -5.23
CA HIS A 291 2.42 3.28 -4.39
C HIS A 291 3.89 3.47 -4.70
N GLY A 292 4.60 4.15 -3.82
CA GLY A 292 6.02 4.45 -3.99
C GLY A 292 6.52 5.53 -3.05
N GLY A 293 7.83 5.65 -3.00
CA GLY A 293 8.52 6.53 -2.07
C GLY A 293 9.86 5.92 -1.65
N GLU A 294 10.34 6.32 -0.50
CA GLU A 294 11.48 5.71 0.20
C GLU A 294 10.96 5.12 1.50
N GLU A 295 11.21 3.81 1.71
CA GLU A 295 10.75 3.09 2.89
C GLU A 295 11.33 3.72 4.18
N TYR A 296 10.53 3.70 5.24
CA TYR A 296 10.87 4.18 6.59
C TYR A 296 11.23 5.66 6.68
N THR A 297 10.74 6.47 5.73
CA THR A 297 11.00 7.91 5.67
C THR A 297 9.69 8.70 5.67
N SER A 298 9.49 9.58 6.67
CA SER A 298 8.29 10.43 6.76
C SER A 298 8.28 11.60 5.77
N VAL A 299 9.35 11.79 5.00
CA VAL A 299 9.48 12.87 4.02
C VAL A 299 9.29 12.31 2.60
N PRO A 300 8.30 12.81 1.82
CA PRO A 300 8.11 12.38 0.45
C PRO A 300 9.35 12.65 -0.42
N ASN A 301 9.69 11.70 -1.29
CA ASN A 301 10.79 11.83 -2.22
C ASN A 301 10.40 12.59 -3.51
N ASP A 302 11.37 12.80 -4.40
CA ASP A 302 11.17 13.57 -5.64
C ASP A 302 10.17 12.88 -6.59
N TRP A 303 10.17 11.54 -6.65
CA TRP A 303 9.22 10.78 -7.47
C TRP A 303 7.76 11.01 -7.02
N GLN A 304 7.50 10.91 -5.71
CA GLN A 304 6.16 11.16 -5.17
C GLN A 304 5.70 12.60 -5.47
N ARG A 305 6.58 13.59 -5.34
CA ARG A 305 6.27 14.99 -5.64
C ARG A 305 6.02 15.23 -7.13
N GLU A 306 6.77 14.57 -8.03
CA GLU A 306 6.56 14.63 -9.48
C GLU A 306 5.20 14.03 -9.87
N VAL A 307 4.85 12.86 -9.32
CA VAL A 307 3.54 12.23 -9.53
C VAL A 307 2.42 13.16 -9.06
N ALA A 308 2.52 13.69 -7.84
CA ALA A 308 1.53 14.58 -7.27
C ALA A 308 1.37 15.86 -8.09
N GLN A 309 2.48 16.49 -8.53
CA GLN A 309 2.42 17.69 -9.35
C GLN A 309 1.80 17.42 -10.73
N THR A 310 2.17 16.31 -11.37
CA THR A 310 1.60 15.90 -12.67
C THR A 310 0.08 15.66 -12.54
N CYS A 311 -0.37 15.02 -11.47
CA CYS A 311 -1.78 14.84 -11.17
C CYS A 311 -2.51 16.18 -10.95
N ALA A 312 -1.90 17.09 -10.17
CA ALA A 312 -2.46 18.42 -9.92
C ALA A 312 -2.64 19.21 -11.22
N ASP A 313 -1.63 19.21 -12.07
CA ASP A 313 -1.63 19.95 -13.35
C ASP A 313 -2.61 19.36 -14.36
N ALA A 314 -2.84 18.05 -14.32
CA ALA A 314 -3.86 17.38 -15.14
C ALA A 314 -5.31 17.65 -14.66
N GLY A 315 -5.51 18.07 -13.41
CA GLY A 315 -6.84 18.33 -12.85
C GLY A 315 -7.43 17.17 -12.03
N VAL A 316 -6.59 16.26 -11.51
CA VAL A 316 -7.01 15.25 -10.51
C VAL A 316 -7.56 15.94 -9.28
N ASP A 317 -8.56 15.35 -8.63
CA ASP A 317 -9.22 15.98 -7.48
C ASP A 317 -8.55 15.64 -6.16
N LEU A 318 -8.00 14.41 -6.03
CA LEU A 318 -7.34 13.92 -4.82
C LEU A 318 -6.25 12.92 -5.18
N VAL A 319 -5.08 13.01 -4.52
CA VAL A 319 -4.04 11.97 -4.54
C VAL A 319 -3.89 11.38 -3.13
N ILE A 320 -3.86 10.05 -3.05
CA ILE A 320 -3.54 9.30 -1.84
C ILE A 320 -2.39 8.35 -2.14
N GLY A 321 -1.52 8.09 -1.18
CA GLY A 321 -0.33 7.28 -1.39
C GLY A 321 0.05 6.42 -0.19
N SER A 322 0.91 5.45 -0.45
CA SER A 322 1.46 4.52 0.52
C SER A 322 2.79 3.92 0.02
N HIS A 323 3.35 2.90 0.67
CA HIS A 323 4.62 2.22 0.41
C HIS A 323 5.72 2.53 1.43
N ALA A 324 5.77 3.75 1.98
CA ALA A 324 6.84 4.13 2.90
C ALA A 324 6.82 3.35 4.23
N HIS A 325 5.77 2.57 4.50
CA HIS A 325 5.51 1.82 5.74
C HIS A 325 5.41 2.71 7.00
N VAL A 326 5.48 4.01 6.82
CA VAL A 326 5.34 5.03 7.86
C VAL A 326 4.44 6.17 7.36
N ILE A 327 3.87 6.92 8.27
CA ILE A 327 3.10 8.11 7.90
C ILE A 327 4.00 9.16 7.27
N GLN A 328 3.51 9.78 6.19
CA GLN A 328 4.19 10.90 5.52
C GLN A 328 3.31 12.16 5.53
N SER A 329 3.92 13.29 5.16
CA SER A 329 3.23 14.57 5.17
C SER A 329 2.03 14.61 4.22
N PHE A 330 1.09 15.47 4.55
CA PHE A 330 0.01 15.91 3.68
C PHE A 330 0.38 17.25 3.04
N GLU A 331 0.04 17.46 1.78
CA GLU A 331 0.27 18.73 1.08
C GLU A 331 -0.95 19.17 0.27
N GLN A 332 -1.11 20.49 0.12
CA GLN A 332 -1.99 21.10 -0.85
C GLN A 332 -1.14 21.48 -2.07
N VAL A 333 -1.09 20.60 -3.07
CA VAL A 333 -0.25 20.76 -4.27
C VAL A 333 -0.85 21.82 -5.18
N PRO A 334 -0.13 22.92 -5.49
CA PRO A 334 -0.67 23.99 -6.32
C PRO A 334 -0.80 23.50 -7.78
N ARG A 335 -1.89 23.86 -8.45
CA ARG A 335 -2.07 23.62 -9.87
C ARG A 335 -1.25 24.63 -10.69
N ALA A 336 -0.77 24.21 -11.87
CA ALA A 336 0.06 25.04 -12.74
C ALA A 336 -0.57 26.41 -13.11
N ASP A 337 -1.90 26.47 -13.21
CA ASP A 337 -2.64 27.70 -13.52
C ASP A 337 -2.83 28.63 -12.30
N GLY A 338 -2.42 28.20 -11.12
CA GLY A 338 -2.55 28.94 -9.87
C GLY A 338 -4.00 29.15 -9.39
N SER A 339 -4.98 28.48 -10.00
CA SER A 339 -6.41 28.65 -9.69
C SER A 339 -6.80 28.06 -8.34
N SER A 340 -6.17 26.95 -7.97
CA SER A 340 -6.50 26.15 -6.77
C SER A 340 -5.36 25.20 -6.40
N THR A 341 -5.58 24.38 -5.39
CA THR A 341 -4.69 23.31 -4.99
C THR A 341 -5.40 21.96 -5.08
N MET A 342 -4.62 20.88 -5.14
CA MET A 342 -5.07 19.50 -5.05
C MET A 342 -4.54 18.91 -3.74
N PRO A 343 -5.39 18.34 -2.87
CA PRO A 343 -4.92 17.63 -1.68
C PRO A 343 -4.16 16.35 -2.07
N CYS A 344 -3.03 16.12 -1.41
CA CYS A 344 -2.18 14.96 -1.58
C CYS A 344 -1.75 14.41 -0.22
N VAL A 345 -2.07 13.14 0.05
CA VAL A 345 -1.56 12.34 1.16
C VAL A 345 -0.46 11.46 0.62
N TYR A 346 0.79 11.67 1.01
CA TYR A 346 1.91 10.92 0.42
C TYR A 346 2.06 9.52 0.98
N GLY A 347 1.81 9.32 2.28
CA GLY A 347 1.90 8.02 2.93
C GLY A 347 0.97 7.91 4.12
N MET A 348 0.18 6.83 4.16
CA MET A 348 -0.75 6.55 5.25
C MET A 348 -0.19 5.57 6.28
N GLY A 349 1.02 5.02 6.05
CA GLY A 349 1.64 4.01 6.88
C GLY A 349 1.01 2.62 6.71
N ASP A 350 1.47 1.67 7.49
CA ASP A 350 0.94 0.32 7.49
C ASP A 350 -0.40 0.25 8.22
N PHE A 351 -1.42 -0.21 7.53
CA PHE A 351 -2.72 -0.47 8.15
C PHE A 351 -2.69 -1.75 8.98
N VAL A 352 -2.06 -2.80 8.43
CA VAL A 352 -1.72 -4.06 9.10
C VAL A 352 -0.37 -4.53 8.56
N SER A 353 0.60 -4.81 9.42
CA SER A 353 1.90 -5.33 8.98
C SER A 353 2.59 -6.23 10.01
N SER A 354 2.26 -6.05 11.30
CA SER A 354 2.93 -6.72 12.43
C SER A 354 4.47 -6.55 12.42
N TYR A 355 4.97 -5.43 11.88
CA TYR A 355 6.39 -5.10 11.95
C TYR A 355 6.81 -4.77 13.38
N THR A 356 8.00 -5.24 13.79
CA THR A 356 8.53 -5.05 15.15
C THR A 356 9.84 -4.27 15.22
N ASP A 357 10.45 -3.99 14.08
CA ASP A 357 11.80 -3.40 14.05
C ASP A 357 11.79 -1.89 14.29
N TYR A 358 10.70 -1.20 13.91
CA TYR A 358 10.55 0.24 14.03
C TYR A 358 9.17 0.61 14.56
N PRO A 359 9.04 1.35 15.68
CA PRO A 359 7.73 1.77 16.21
C PRO A 359 6.94 2.65 15.21
N GLU A 360 7.62 3.33 14.29
CA GLU A 360 6.97 4.15 13.27
C GLU A 360 6.09 3.34 12.31
N THR A 361 6.39 2.06 12.09
CA THR A 361 5.64 1.20 11.16
C THR A 361 4.31 0.71 11.71
N VAL A 362 4.10 0.76 13.02
CA VAL A 362 2.80 0.40 13.63
C VAL A 362 1.87 1.59 13.79
N LEU A 363 2.38 2.81 13.61
CA LEU A 363 1.62 4.05 13.62
C LEU A 363 1.21 4.41 12.20
N SER A 364 -0.07 4.38 11.93
CA SER A 364 -0.65 4.73 10.65
C SER A 364 -1.76 5.77 10.78
N GLY A 365 -2.49 6.01 9.72
CA GLY A 365 -3.62 6.90 9.79
C GLY A 365 -4.69 6.61 8.75
N MET A 366 -5.91 6.93 9.13
CA MET A 366 -7.03 7.02 8.21
C MET A 366 -7.18 8.47 7.76
N PHE A 367 -6.90 8.72 6.49
CA PHE A 367 -7.29 9.96 5.84
C PHE A 367 -8.79 9.96 5.60
N SER A 368 -9.47 11.10 5.78
CA SER A 368 -10.87 11.24 5.42
C SER A 368 -11.18 12.64 4.91
N CYS A 369 -12.16 12.73 4.00
CA CYS A 369 -12.64 13.98 3.43
C CYS A 369 -14.07 13.85 2.93
N ASP A 370 -14.63 14.98 2.50
CA ASP A 370 -15.84 15.00 1.70
C ASP A 370 -15.49 15.38 0.25
N ILE A 371 -15.87 14.53 -0.70
CA ILE A 371 -15.85 14.84 -2.12
C ILE A 371 -17.19 15.51 -2.43
N VAL A 372 -17.14 16.79 -2.75
CA VAL A 372 -18.36 17.60 -2.97
C VAL A 372 -18.45 17.96 -4.46
N ILE A 373 -19.55 17.54 -5.09
CA ILE A 373 -19.89 17.88 -6.44
C ILE A 373 -21.01 18.93 -6.40
N SER A 374 -20.71 20.15 -6.82
CA SER A 374 -21.68 21.24 -6.85
C SER A 374 -22.79 21.01 -7.89
N ALA A 375 -23.88 21.77 -7.81
CA ALA A 375 -24.93 21.75 -8.83
C ALA A 375 -24.44 22.08 -10.24
N SER A 376 -23.27 22.76 -10.37
CA SER A 376 -22.62 23.09 -11.65
C SER A 376 -21.64 22.01 -12.12
N GLY A 377 -21.46 20.91 -11.36
CA GLY A 377 -20.49 19.86 -11.66
C GLY A 377 -19.04 20.19 -11.22
N THR A 378 -18.82 21.26 -10.47
CA THR A 378 -17.50 21.58 -9.92
C THR A 378 -17.22 20.69 -8.71
N VAL A 379 -16.03 20.07 -8.66
CA VAL A 379 -15.57 19.23 -7.55
C VAL A 379 -14.75 20.07 -6.57
N SER A 380 -14.99 19.88 -5.30
CA SER A 380 -14.14 20.34 -4.19
C SER A 380 -13.92 19.22 -3.18
N ILE A 381 -12.73 19.19 -2.58
CA ILE A 381 -12.40 18.28 -1.48
C ILE A 381 -12.42 19.08 -0.18
N GLU A 382 -13.31 18.72 0.72
CA GLU A 382 -13.61 19.47 1.93
C GLU A 382 -13.44 18.61 3.18
N ASN A 383 -13.43 19.24 4.37
CA ASN A 383 -13.40 18.56 5.66
C ASN A 383 -12.24 17.53 5.79
N LEU A 384 -11.08 17.91 5.29
CA LEU A 384 -9.87 17.08 5.35
C LEU A 384 -9.53 16.74 6.79
N ALA A 385 -9.43 15.45 7.09
CA ALA A 385 -9.12 15.00 8.43
C ALA A 385 -8.18 13.78 8.41
N TRP A 386 -7.40 13.67 9.45
CA TRP A 386 -6.51 12.56 9.75
C TRP A 386 -6.88 11.95 11.10
N THR A 387 -7.14 10.66 11.12
CA THR A 387 -7.41 9.90 12.33
C THR A 387 -6.23 8.96 12.59
N PRO A 388 -5.43 9.19 13.63
CA PRO A 388 -4.31 8.31 13.94
C PRO A 388 -4.78 6.91 14.29
N LEU A 389 -4.20 5.91 13.66
CA LEU A 389 -4.43 4.50 13.87
C LEU A 389 -3.15 3.84 14.38
N VAL A 390 -3.31 2.72 15.07
CA VAL A 390 -2.22 1.86 15.49
C VAL A 390 -2.62 0.41 15.32
N GLU A 391 -1.71 -0.42 14.82
CA GLU A 391 -1.82 -1.84 14.91
C GLU A 391 -1.45 -2.26 16.34
N TYR A 392 -2.45 -2.70 17.10
CA TYR A 392 -2.33 -2.99 18.52
C TYR A 392 -2.16 -4.49 18.76
N TRP A 393 -0.99 -4.86 19.25
CA TRP A 393 -0.66 -6.23 19.58
C TRP A 393 -0.62 -6.44 21.09
N THR A 394 -1.41 -7.36 21.57
CA THR A 394 -1.49 -7.69 22.99
C THR A 394 -1.60 -9.20 23.24
N TYR A 395 -1.63 -9.58 24.50
CA TYR A 395 -1.88 -10.96 24.91
C TYR A 395 -3.03 -10.97 25.91
N SER A 396 -3.99 -11.87 25.71
CA SER A 396 -5.05 -12.14 26.67
C SER A 396 -4.50 -12.76 27.98
N ALA A 397 -5.32 -12.83 29.02
CA ALA A 397 -4.88 -13.33 30.33
C ALA A 397 -4.41 -14.80 30.32
N ASP A 398 -4.82 -15.59 29.33
CA ASP A 398 -4.36 -16.97 29.12
C ASP A 398 -3.12 -17.08 28.23
N GLY A 399 -2.58 -15.94 27.77
CA GLY A 399 -1.39 -15.85 26.91
C GLY A 399 -1.69 -16.00 25.41
N THR A 400 -2.96 -16.01 25.01
CA THR A 400 -3.33 -16.03 23.60
C THR A 400 -3.02 -14.67 22.98
N PRO A 401 -2.28 -14.59 21.84
CA PRO A 401 -2.03 -13.34 21.16
C PRO A 401 -3.33 -12.78 20.58
N ASP A 402 -3.43 -11.46 20.56
CA ASP A 402 -4.54 -10.71 20.00
C ASP A 402 -3.97 -9.47 19.25
N ASP A 403 -4.41 -9.28 18.01
CA ASP A 403 -3.91 -8.26 17.12
C ASP A 403 -5.07 -7.59 16.39
N TYR A 404 -5.06 -6.26 16.29
CA TYR A 404 -6.09 -5.52 15.58
C TYR A 404 -5.74 -4.04 15.41
N VAL A 405 -6.31 -3.44 14.40
CA VAL A 405 -6.21 -2.00 14.18
C VAL A 405 -7.19 -1.25 15.06
N ARG A 406 -6.72 -0.20 15.73
CA ARG A 406 -7.55 0.66 16.56
C ARG A 406 -7.16 2.14 16.46
N LEU A 407 -8.03 3.01 16.99
CA LEU A 407 -7.75 4.44 17.06
C LEU A 407 -6.82 4.74 18.25
N VAL A 408 -5.77 5.53 18.00
CA VAL A 408 -4.85 6.01 19.05
C VAL A 408 -5.62 6.77 20.15
N SER A 409 -6.65 7.54 19.77
CA SER A 409 -7.46 8.32 20.71
C SER A 409 -8.30 7.49 21.69
N THR A 410 -8.50 6.20 21.42
CA THR A 410 -9.22 5.28 22.33
C THR A 410 -8.31 4.57 23.32
N MET A 411 -6.98 4.72 23.17
CA MET A 411 -6.00 4.06 24.02
C MET A 411 -5.75 4.83 25.32
N SER A 412 -5.61 4.10 26.41
CA SER A 412 -4.97 4.62 27.63
C SER A 412 -3.46 4.52 27.52
N ALA A 413 -2.73 5.27 28.36
CA ALA A 413 -1.29 5.18 28.43
C ALA A 413 -0.81 3.79 28.88
N GLU A 414 -1.61 3.07 29.70
CA GLU A 414 -1.31 1.70 30.14
C GLU A 414 -1.43 0.70 28.99
N GLU A 415 -2.46 0.82 28.16
CA GLU A 415 -2.63 -0.02 26.95
C GLU A 415 -1.51 0.22 25.95
N ALA A 416 -1.17 1.50 25.66
CA ALA A 416 -0.08 1.83 24.75
C ALA A 416 1.28 1.30 25.27
N ALA A 417 1.54 1.42 26.57
CA ALA A 417 2.76 0.88 27.19
C ALA A 417 2.80 -0.66 27.22
N GLY A 418 1.64 -1.31 27.17
CA GLY A 418 1.47 -2.76 27.13
C GLY A 418 1.46 -3.36 25.75
N ASP A 419 1.46 -2.54 24.72
CA ASP A 419 1.54 -2.98 23.34
C ASP A 419 2.89 -3.63 23.05
N TYR A 420 2.86 -4.82 22.48
CA TYR A 420 4.08 -5.57 22.18
C TYR A 420 4.94 -4.87 21.11
N LEU A 421 4.29 -4.30 20.08
CA LEU A 421 4.96 -3.62 18.96
C LEU A 421 5.60 -2.29 19.41
N LEU A 422 4.99 -1.62 20.41
CA LEU A 422 5.46 -0.37 20.98
C LEU A 422 6.29 -0.55 22.26
N SER A 423 6.65 -1.78 22.62
CA SER A 423 7.32 -2.11 23.89
C SER A 423 8.64 -1.36 24.12
N SER A 424 9.33 -0.96 23.04
CA SER A 424 10.55 -0.15 23.10
C SER A 424 10.33 1.28 23.64
N LEU A 425 9.12 1.81 23.52
CA LEU A 425 8.72 3.16 23.96
C LEU A 425 8.19 3.16 25.40
N GLY A 426 7.72 2.02 25.92
CA GLY A 426 7.21 1.87 27.27
C GLY A 426 6.12 2.89 27.60
N SER A 427 6.23 3.58 28.76
CA SER A 427 5.23 4.57 29.22
C SER A 427 5.05 5.79 28.28
N ASP A 428 5.97 6.01 27.36
CA ASP A 428 5.97 7.18 26.49
C ASP A 428 5.25 6.90 25.16
N ALA A 429 4.83 5.62 24.91
CA ALA A 429 4.25 5.17 23.65
C ALA A 429 3.06 6.03 23.18
N LEU A 430 2.07 6.28 24.05
CA LEU A 430 0.92 7.09 23.69
C LEU A 430 1.29 8.54 23.33
N ALA A 431 2.14 9.16 24.14
CA ALA A 431 2.60 10.53 23.89
C ALA A 431 3.40 10.62 22.59
N TRP A 432 4.28 9.63 22.36
CA TRP A 432 5.06 9.55 21.12
C TRP A 432 4.17 9.44 19.88
N MET A 433 3.15 8.55 19.87
CA MET A 433 2.23 8.44 18.73
C MET A 433 1.53 9.76 18.41
N GLN A 434 1.09 10.49 19.46
CA GLN A 434 0.41 11.77 19.30
C GLN A 434 1.36 12.86 18.79
N GLU A 435 2.56 12.95 19.36
CA GLU A 435 3.58 13.94 18.98
C GLU A 435 4.09 13.67 17.57
N HIS A 436 4.40 12.41 17.23
CA HIS A 436 4.87 12.03 15.90
C HIS A 436 3.81 12.32 14.82
N THR A 437 2.54 11.97 15.07
CA THR A 437 1.45 12.36 14.16
C THR A 437 1.37 13.88 13.98
N ALA A 438 1.44 14.64 15.07
CA ALA A 438 1.37 16.09 14.99
C ALA A 438 2.57 16.71 14.24
N GLU A 439 3.76 16.14 14.38
CA GLU A 439 4.97 16.55 13.68
C GLU A 439 4.87 16.30 12.17
N VAL A 440 4.47 15.09 11.77
CA VAL A 440 4.46 14.66 10.36
C VAL A 440 3.27 15.26 9.62
N VAL A 441 2.08 15.22 10.20
CA VAL A 441 0.82 15.54 9.51
C VAL A 441 0.28 16.92 9.90
N GLY A 442 0.54 17.38 11.12
CA GLY A 442 -0.19 18.49 11.76
C GLY A 442 0.00 19.88 11.16
N ASN A 443 1.04 20.13 10.36
CA ASN A 443 1.37 21.47 9.85
C ASN A 443 0.79 21.79 8.45
N SER A 444 -0.11 20.98 7.95
CA SER A 444 -0.48 20.93 6.53
C SER A 444 -1.90 21.39 6.20
N GLY A 445 -2.65 21.87 7.19
CA GLY A 445 -4.05 22.33 7.00
C GLY A 445 -5.08 21.20 7.04
N ILE A 446 -4.66 20.00 7.48
CA ILE A 446 -5.55 18.87 7.78
C ILE A 446 -5.94 18.88 9.27
N THR A 447 -7.15 18.44 9.60
CA THR A 447 -7.61 18.32 10.99
C THR A 447 -7.23 16.97 11.55
N ILE A 448 -6.38 16.91 12.58
CA ILE A 448 -6.11 15.66 13.32
C ILE A 448 -7.28 15.43 14.27
N LYS A 449 -7.95 14.26 14.11
CA LYS A 449 -9.01 13.79 15.01
C LYS A 449 -8.37 13.03 16.16
N GLY A 450 -8.60 13.50 17.38
CA GLY A 450 -8.18 12.85 18.60
C GLY A 450 -9.27 11.98 19.22
#